data_509a6f65de958e131324d604f43879df
#
_entry.id   509a6f65de958e131324d604f43879df
#
_cell.length_a   1.000
_cell.length_b   1.000
_cell.length_c   1.000
_cell.angle_alpha   90.00
_cell.angle_beta   90.00
_cell.angle_gamma   90.00
#
_symmetry.space_group_name_H-M   'P 1'
#
loop_
_entity.id
_entity.type
_entity.pdbx_description
1 polymer ?
#
loop_
_entity_poly.entity_id
_entity_poly.type
_entity_poly.pdbx_seq_one_letter_code
_entity_poly.pdbx_strand_id
1 'polypeptide(L)'
;VINVISQVPEGGNYKDLPPGVGESRKFNEAWSRYHSLKPSKTIDTGHRNHFHYLYNRVPTVRENCRFQSFPDSFTVHGSKTSQNKQIGNAVPVLLAKVLAEKIYEQIESN
;
A
#
# COMPACT_ATOMS: atom_id res chain seq x y z
N VAL A 1 -18.83 2.31 7.53
CA VAL A 1 -17.53 2.18 6.81
C VAL A 1 -17.52 0.91 5.96
N ILE A 2 -17.77 -0.26 6.54
CA ILE A 2 -17.79 -1.54 5.81
C ILE A 2 -18.78 -1.51 4.64
N ASN A 3 -19.98 -0.93 4.85
CA ASN A 3 -20.99 -0.81 3.81
C ASN A 3 -20.54 0.03 2.61
N VAL A 4 -19.70 1.04 2.84
CA VAL A 4 -19.14 1.88 1.77
C VAL A 4 -18.04 1.12 1.05
N ILE A 5 -17.15 0.46 1.79
CA ILE A 5 -16.05 -0.33 1.23
C ILE A 5 -16.57 -1.45 0.33
N SER A 6 -17.66 -2.12 0.73
CA SER A 6 -18.24 -3.23 -0.04
C SER A 6 -18.73 -2.82 -1.42
N GLN A 7 -19.03 -1.53 -1.63
CA GLN A 7 -19.51 -0.99 -2.91
C GLN A 7 -18.38 -0.62 -3.88
N VAL A 8 -17.11 -0.62 -3.42
CA VAL A 8 -15.97 -0.31 -4.27
C VAL A 8 -15.53 -1.58 -4.99
N PRO A 9 -15.59 -1.63 -6.33
CA PRO A 9 -15.17 -2.81 -7.09
C PRO A 9 -13.66 -3.00 -7.05
N GLU A 10 -13.20 -4.19 -7.38
CA GLU A 10 -11.76 -4.47 -7.49
C GLU A 10 -11.11 -3.52 -8.50
N GLY A 11 -10.03 -2.85 -8.07
CA GLY A 11 -9.36 -1.84 -8.89
C GLY A 11 -10.08 -0.50 -8.96
N GLY A 12 -11.24 -0.35 -8.32
CA GLY A 12 -12.01 0.89 -8.30
C GLY A 12 -11.61 1.86 -7.20
N ASN A 13 -12.32 2.99 -7.13
CA ASN A 13 -12.13 4.03 -6.12
C ASN A 13 -13.46 4.75 -5.82
N TYR A 14 -13.37 5.89 -5.12
CA TYR A 14 -14.57 6.64 -4.74
C TYR A 14 -15.47 7.05 -5.92
N LYS A 15 -14.92 7.16 -7.13
CA LYS A 15 -15.69 7.54 -8.33
C LYS A 15 -16.68 6.45 -8.74
N ASP A 16 -16.47 5.22 -8.29
CA ASP A 16 -17.36 4.09 -8.55
C ASP A 16 -18.48 3.97 -7.51
N LEU A 17 -18.50 4.84 -6.50
CA LEU A 17 -19.53 4.88 -5.47
C LEU A 17 -20.77 5.62 -5.96
N PRO A 18 -21.98 5.20 -5.49
CA PRO A 18 -23.22 5.94 -5.80
C PRO A 18 -23.16 7.38 -5.27
N PRO A 19 -23.92 8.32 -5.86
CA PRO A 19 -24.04 9.68 -5.35
C PRO A 19 -24.43 9.70 -3.86
N GLY A 20 -23.76 10.53 -3.07
CA GLY A 20 -24.02 10.67 -1.64
C GLY A 20 -23.30 9.64 -0.76
N VAL A 21 -22.64 8.65 -1.34
CA VAL A 21 -21.87 7.65 -0.61
C VAL A 21 -20.40 8.06 -0.58
N GLY A 22 -19.76 8.03 0.59
CA GLY A 22 -18.35 8.36 0.74
C GLY A 22 -17.99 9.82 0.52
N GLU A 23 -18.94 10.73 0.63
CA GLU A 23 -18.79 12.16 0.33
C GLU A 23 -17.63 12.85 1.06
N SER A 24 -17.28 12.38 2.26
CA SER A 24 -16.25 12.98 3.09
C SER A 24 -14.81 12.68 2.63
N ARG A 25 -14.62 11.83 1.64
CA ARG A 25 -13.30 11.38 1.19
C ARG A 25 -13.18 11.45 -0.34
N LYS A 26 -13.37 12.62 -0.92
CA LYS A 26 -13.31 12.82 -2.38
C LYS A 26 -11.94 13.36 -2.81
N PHE A 27 -10.93 12.51 -2.80
CA PHE A 27 -9.61 12.81 -3.36
C PHE A 27 -9.11 11.61 -4.17
N ASN A 28 -8.09 11.79 -4.99
CA ASN A 28 -7.71 10.84 -6.04
C ASN A 28 -7.54 9.38 -5.57
N GLU A 29 -7.04 9.16 -4.37
CA GLU A 29 -6.79 7.81 -3.84
C GLU A 29 -7.86 7.37 -2.83
N ALA A 30 -8.93 8.16 -2.63
CA ALA A 30 -9.97 7.85 -1.65
C ALA A 30 -10.75 6.59 -2.05
N TRP A 31 -11.09 5.78 -1.04
CA TRP A 31 -11.89 4.56 -1.22
C TRP A 31 -11.33 3.63 -2.31
N SER A 32 -10.00 3.56 -2.45
CA SER A 32 -9.34 2.80 -3.50
C SER A 32 -9.20 1.33 -3.11
N ARG A 33 -9.55 0.42 -4.02
CA ARG A 33 -9.37 -1.03 -3.82
C ARG A 33 -8.29 -1.55 -4.74
N TYR A 34 -7.38 -2.37 -4.22
CA TYR A 34 -6.37 -3.05 -5.03
C TYR A 34 -7.00 -4.01 -6.03
N HIS A 35 -6.23 -4.37 -7.04
CA HIS A 35 -6.61 -5.36 -8.05
C HIS A 35 -5.66 -6.55 -7.97
N SER A 36 -6.20 -7.77 -8.02
CA SER A 36 -5.42 -9.01 -7.89
C SER A 36 -4.37 -9.20 -8.97
N LEU A 37 -4.60 -8.63 -10.16
CA LEU A 37 -3.73 -8.79 -11.34
C LEU A 37 -2.91 -7.54 -11.68
N LYS A 38 -2.94 -6.52 -10.83
CA LYS A 38 -2.18 -5.27 -11.05
C LYS A 38 -1.23 -5.00 -9.90
N PRO A 39 -0.12 -4.29 -10.13
CA PRO A 39 0.76 -3.85 -9.05
C PRO A 39 -0.02 -3.04 -8.00
N SER A 40 0.42 -3.11 -6.76
CA SER A 40 -0.14 -2.28 -5.70
C SER A 40 0.16 -0.81 -5.97
N LYS A 41 -0.73 0.06 -5.48
CA LYS A 41 -0.46 1.49 -5.44
C LYS A 41 0.60 1.78 -4.39
N THR A 42 1.15 2.99 -4.40
CA THR A 42 2.07 3.45 -3.36
C THR A 42 1.43 3.26 -1.97
N ILE A 43 2.17 2.63 -1.07
CA ILE A 43 1.73 2.38 0.30
C ILE A 43 1.60 3.74 1.01
N ASP A 44 0.41 4.01 1.54
CA ASP A 44 0.23 5.25 2.27
C ASP A 44 0.72 5.14 3.73
N THR A 45 1.15 6.28 4.28
CA THR A 45 1.82 6.35 5.57
C THR A 45 0.84 6.45 6.76
N GLY A 46 -0.32 5.79 6.67
CA GLY A 46 -1.27 5.69 7.76
C GLY A 46 -2.65 6.24 7.48
N HIS A 47 -2.90 6.82 6.32
CA HIS A 47 -4.22 7.35 5.95
C HIS A 47 -5.23 6.25 5.60
N ARG A 48 -4.75 5.04 5.32
CA ARG A 48 -5.57 3.85 5.08
C ARG A 48 -6.61 4.03 3.98
N ASN A 49 -6.17 4.59 2.86
CA ASN A 49 -7.04 4.89 1.72
C ASN A 49 -7.23 3.69 0.79
N HIS A 50 -6.39 2.67 0.91
CA HIS A 50 -6.39 1.50 0.04
C HIS A 50 -6.96 0.30 0.76
N PHE A 51 -7.81 -0.47 0.06
CA PHE A 51 -8.46 -1.66 0.62
C PHE A 51 -7.92 -2.92 -0.05
N HIS A 52 -7.97 -4.02 0.71
CA HIS A 52 -7.64 -5.34 0.19
C HIS A 52 -8.47 -5.65 -1.06
N TYR A 53 -7.87 -6.31 -2.06
CA TYR A 53 -8.56 -6.57 -3.33
C TYR A 53 -9.83 -7.43 -3.15
N LEU A 54 -9.85 -8.32 -2.17
CA LEU A 54 -10.95 -9.24 -1.93
C LEU A 54 -11.78 -8.87 -0.68
N TYR A 55 -11.14 -8.49 0.40
CA TYR A 55 -11.81 -8.26 1.68
C TYR A 55 -12.11 -6.78 1.91
N ASN A 56 -13.20 -6.51 2.64
CA ASN A 56 -13.63 -5.15 2.96
C ASN A 56 -12.87 -4.58 4.17
N ARG A 57 -11.57 -4.49 4.05
CA ARG A 57 -10.66 -3.97 5.06
C ARG A 57 -9.41 -3.37 4.42
N VAL A 58 -8.68 -2.56 5.18
CA VAL A 58 -7.35 -2.11 4.78
C VAL A 58 -6.36 -3.28 4.91
N PRO A 59 -5.25 -3.27 4.14
CA PRO A 59 -4.21 -4.27 4.32
C PRO A 59 -3.61 -4.24 5.72
N THR A 60 -3.19 -5.39 6.19
CA THR A 60 -2.43 -5.49 7.45
C THR A 60 -1.01 -4.95 7.27
N VAL A 61 -0.33 -4.66 8.39
CA VAL A 61 1.09 -4.26 8.34
C VAL A 61 1.94 -5.33 7.64
N ARG A 62 1.66 -6.61 7.89
CA ARG A 62 2.40 -7.70 7.23
C ARG A 62 2.17 -7.73 5.72
N GLU A 63 0.94 -7.49 5.27
CA GLU A 63 0.64 -7.39 3.84
C GLU A 63 1.37 -6.21 3.20
N ASN A 64 1.42 -5.07 3.87
CA ASN A 64 2.17 -3.89 3.39
C ASN A 64 3.68 -4.16 3.35
N CYS A 65 4.21 -4.90 4.32
CA CYS A 65 5.61 -5.35 4.30
C CYS A 65 5.90 -6.20 3.06
N ARG A 66 5.00 -7.11 2.71
CA ARG A 66 5.13 -7.94 1.52
C ARG A 66 5.06 -7.12 0.23
N PHE A 67 4.22 -6.11 0.16
CA PHE A 67 4.19 -5.18 -0.98
C PHE A 67 5.53 -4.46 -1.16
N GLN A 68 6.21 -4.13 -0.08
CA GLN A 68 7.54 -3.51 -0.10
C GLN A 68 8.66 -4.55 -0.17
N SER A 69 8.34 -5.81 -0.41
CA SER A 69 9.26 -6.95 -0.51
C SER A 69 10.14 -7.19 0.73
N PHE A 70 9.69 -6.79 1.92
CA PHE A 70 10.33 -7.19 3.16
C PHE A 70 10.10 -8.68 3.42
N PRO A 71 11.12 -9.42 3.87
CA PRO A 71 10.92 -10.82 4.23
C PRO A 71 10.00 -10.95 5.44
N ASP A 72 9.28 -12.07 5.55
CA ASP A 72 8.34 -12.31 6.65
C ASP A 72 9.03 -12.37 8.03
N SER A 73 10.33 -12.62 8.06
CA SER A 73 11.14 -12.56 9.27
C SER A 73 11.39 -11.14 9.78
N PHE A 74 11.18 -10.12 8.94
CA PHE A 74 11.36 -8.73 9.34
C PHE A 74 10.21 -8.30 10.26
N THR A 75 10.54 -7.75 11.42
CA THR A 75 9.57 -7.29 12.40
C THR A 75 9.56 -5.77 12.50
N VAL A 76 8.36 -5.20 12.66
CA VAL A 76 8.15 -3.76 12.84
C VAL A 76 7.58 -3.55 14.23
N HIS A 77 8.03 -2.51 14.92
CA HIS A 77 7.65 -2.23 16.30
C HIS A 77 6.91 -0.89 16.42
N GLY A 78 6.14 -0.77 17.47
CA GLY A 78 5.37 0.43 17.79
C GLY A 78 3.87 0.23 17.60
N SER A 79 3.11 1.32 17.66
CA SER A 79 1.67 1.29 17.40
C SER A 79 1.40 0.92 15.95
N LYS A 80 0.18 0.47 15.66
CA LYS A 80 -0.23 0.14 14.28
C LYS A 80 -0.02 1.32 13.33
N THR A 81 -0.35 2.53 13.76
CA THR A 81 -0.13 3.74 12.96
C THR A 81 1.36 3.98 12.70
N SER A 82 2.20 3.82 13.73
CA SER A 82 3.65 3.96 13.60
C SER A 82 4.23 2.91 12.64
N GLN A 83 3.80 1.66 12.76
CA GLN A 83 4.25 0.57 11.88
C GLN A 83 3.89 0.86 10.42
N ASN A 84 2.66 1.28 10.13
CA ASN A 84 2.24 1.63 8.78
C ASN A 84 3.04 2.81 8.20
N LYS A 85 3.35 3.81 9.04
CA LYS A 85 4.18 4.95 8.65
C LYS A 85 5.60 4.52 8.29
N GLN A 86 6.20 3.64 9.08
CA GLN A 86 7.55 3.12 8.82
C GLN A 86 7.61 2.38 7.49
N ILE A 87 6.64 1.51 7.23
CA ILE A 87 6.59 0.72 5.99
C ILE A 87 6.25 1.61 4.79
N GLY A 88 5.34 2.56 4.94
CA GLY A 88 4.99 3.50 3.87
C GLY A 88 6.16 4.40 3.45
N ASN A 89 7.04 4.77 4.38
CA ASN A 89 8.22 5.57 4.11
C ASN A 89 9.43 4.75 3.62
N ALA A 90 9.34 3.43 3.64
CA ALA A 90 10.47 2.57 3.27
C ALA A 90 10.61 2.45 1.75
N VAL A 91 11.83 2.23 1.30
CA VAL A 91 12.11 1.82 -0.07
C VAL A 91 11.91 0.30 -0.15
N PRO A 92 11.26 -0.23 -1.20
CA PRO A 92 11.13 -1.68 -1.38
C PRO A 92 12.50 -2.37 -1.36
N VAL A 93 12.60 -3.47 -0.61
CA VAL A 93 13.90 -4.14 -0.38
C VAL A 93 14.54 -4.60 -1.69
N LEU A 94 13.76 -5.19 -2.60
CA LEU A 94 14.29 -5.65 -3.89
C LEU A 94 14.74 -4.49 -4.77
N LEU A 95 14.04 -3.36 -4.74
CA LEU A 95 14.45 -2.16 -5.47
C LEU A 95 15.75 -1.60 -4.89
N ALA A 96 15.87 -1.51 -3.57
CA ALA A 96 17.09 -1.05 -2.90
C ALA A 96 18.28 -1.94 -3.25
N LYS A 97 18.08 -3.26 -3.31
CA LYS A 97 19.11 -4.21 -3.71
C LYS A 97 19.63 -3.93 -5.12
N VAL A 98 18.74 -3.75 -6.08
CA VAL A 98 19.11 -3.46 -7.48
C VAL A 98 19.89 -2.14 -7.57
N LEU A 99 19.45 -1.11 -6.86
CA LEU A 99 20.14 0.18 -6.82
C LEU A 99 21.53 0.06 -6.20
N ALA A 100 21.66 -0.68 -5.10
CA ALA A 100 22.93 -0.90 -4.43
C ALA A 100 23.93 -1.67 -5.33
N GLU A 101 23.46 -2.70 -6.01
CA GLU A 101 24.27 -3.47 -6.97
C GLU A 101 24.78 -2.56 -8.11
N LYS A 102 23.94 -1.68 -8.61
CA LYS A 102 24.30 -0.75 -9.69
C LYS A 102 25.36 0.26 -9.22
N ILE A 103 25.21 0.81 -8.02
CA ILE A 103 26.18 1.71 -7.42
C ILE A 103 27.52 0.98 -7.22
N TYR A 104 27.49 -0.23 -6.71
CA TYR A 104 28.68 -1.06 -6.49
C TYR A 104 29.43 -1.32 -7.81
N GLU A 105 28.73 -1.69 -8.89
CA GLU A 105 29.30 -1.88 -10.21
C GLU A 105 30.02 -0.62 -10.71
N GLN A 106 29.45 0.57 -10.51
CA GLN A 106 30.07 1.81 -10.92
C GLN A 106 31.32 2.14 -10.12
N ILE A 107 31.31 1.86 -8.83
CA ILE A 107 32.50 2.06 -7.97
C ILE A 107 33.62 1.10 -8.38
N GLU A 108 33.32 -0.18 -8.66
CA GLU A 108 34.29 -1.18 -9.05
C GLU A 108 34.87 -0.91 -10.46
N SER A 109 34.11 -0.26 -11.35
CA SER A 109 34.55 0.04 -12.71
C SER A 109 35.43 1.28 -12.81
N ASN A 110 35.53 2.04 -11.74
CA ASN A 110 36.40 3.21 -11.63
C ASN A 110 37.67 2.83 -10.85
#